data_309a0572773aa20dcdeeffdd7fe8507d
#
_entry.id   309a0572773aa20dcdeeffdd7fe8507d
#
_cell.length_a   1.000
_cell.length_b   1.000
_cell.length_c   1.000
_cell.angle_alpha   90.00
_cell.angle_beta   90.00
_cell.angle_gamma   90.00
#
_symmetry.space_group_name_H-M   'P 1'
#
loop_
_entity.id
_entity.type
_entity.pdbx_description
1 polymer ?
#
loop_
_entity_poly.entity_id
_entity_poly.type
_entity_poly.pdbx_seq_one_letter_code
_entity_poly.pdbx_strand_id
1 'polypeptide(L)'
;MVMAFGAYDKQVSWKEAGKVWGVSYLGNFVGCAILALLFVWAGASGTADYFAGFIGNKLAIPAGQMFFRAVLCNFFVCLGVLCGIKLKSEVAKFLMIVMCISGFVVSGFEHCVANMGIFVTAGCLVSGVSIGAMVKSMIIVTLGNMAGGALLLAWPLRKMSADK
;
A
#
# COMPACT_ATOMS: atom_id res chain seq x y z
N MET A 1 -1.05 -10.31 2.54
CA MET A 1 -0.44 -11.34 3.41
C MET A 1 -1.41 -12.47 3.75
N VAL A 2 -2.51 -12.23 4.49
CA VAL A 2 -3.42 -13.29 4.99
C VAL A 2 -3.92 -14.21 3.88
N MET A 3 -4.48 -13.67 2.81
CA MET A 3 -4.94 -14.46 1.65
C MET A 3 -3.80 -15.24 0.97
N ALA A 4 -2.60 -14.66 0.88
CA ALA A 4 -1.45 -15.38 0.32
C ALA A 4 -1.02 -16.54 1.23
N PHE A 5 -0.98 -16.32 2.54
CA PHE A 5 -0.69 -17.39 3.51
C PHE A 5 -1.71 -18.53 3.39
N GLY A 6 -3.02 -18.19 3.36
CA GLY A 6 -4.09 -19.19 3.18
C GLY A 6 -3.99 -19.95 1.85
N ALA A 7 -3.55 -19.27 0.78
CA ALA A 7 -3.34 -19.93 -0.53
C ALA A 7 -2.11 -20.85 -0.52
N TYR A 8 -1.02 -20.47 0.13
CA TYR A 8 0.13 -21.36 0.34
C TYR A 8 -0.21 -22.56 1.22
N ASP A 9 -1.11 -22.35 2.18
CA ASP A 9 -1.61 -23.41 3.08
C ASP A 9 -2.75 -24.24 2.49
N LYS A 10 -3.14 -23.96 1.23
CA LYS A 10 -4.25 -24.62 0.52
C LYS A 10 -5.62 -24.49 1.21
N GLN A 11 -5.77 -23.52 2.12
CA GLN A 11 -7.05 -23.18 2.77
C GLN A 11 -7.98 -22.38 1.84
N VAL A 12 -7.39 -21.63 0.90
CA VAL A 12 -8.11 -20.87 -0.13
C VAL A 12 -7.40 -21.06 -1.46
N SER A 13 -8.14 -20.94 -2.56
CA SER A 13 -7.55 -20.98 -3.90
C SER A 13 -6.90 -19.64 -4.26
N TRP A 14 -5.92 -19.65 -5.16
CA TRP A 14 -5.33 -18.43 -5.72
C TRP A 14 -6.37 -17.57 -6.46
N LYS A 15 -7.42 -18.19 -7.01
CA LYS A 15 -8.54 -17.50 -7.65
C LYS A 15 -9.35 -16.69 -6.63
N GLU A 16 -9.66 -17.28 -5.49
CA GLU A 16 -10.34 -16.57 -4.39
C GLU A 16 -9.48 -15.45 -3.82
N ALA A 17 -8.19 -15.69 -3.59
CA ALA A 17 -7.25 -14.67 -3.17
C ALA A 17 -7.21 -13.49 -4.15
N GLY A 18 -7.12 -13.77 -5.46
CA GLY A 18 -7.16 -12.76 -6.51
C GLY A 18 -8.46 -11.96 -6.54
N LYS A 19 -9.62 -12.63 -6.35
CA LYS A 19 -10.93 -11.98 -6.26
C LYS A 19 -10.98 -11.00 -5.08
N VAL A 20 -10.56 -11.43 -3.89
CA VAL A 20 -10.52 -10.59 -2.69
C VAL A 20 -9.60 -9.38 -2.91
N TRP A 21 -8.40 -9.59 -3.46
CA TRP A 21 -7.47 -8.49 -3.77
C TRP A 21 -8.05 -7.50 -4.77
N GLY A 22 -8.69 -7.99 -5.85
CA GLY A 22 -9.31 -7.13 -6.85
C GLY A 22 -10.45 -6.29 -6.29
N VAL A 23 -11.37 -6.91 -5.54
CA VAL A 23 -12.48 -6.19 -4.90
C VAL A 23 -11.97 -5.16 -3.88
N SER A 24 -11.00 -5.55 -3.04
CA SER A 24 -10.39 -4.63 -2.06
C SER A 24 -9.66 -3.47 -2.75
N TYR A 25 -8.96 -3.73 -3.85
CA TYR A 25 -8.25 -2.71 -4.61
C TYR A 25 -9.20 -1.68 -5.20
N LEU A 26 -10.30 -2.14 -5.82
CA LEU A 26 -11.35 -1.26 -6.35
C LEU A 26 -12.06 -0.48 -5.24
N GLY A 27 -12.39 -1.13 -4.14
CA GLY A 27 -13.01 -0.47 -2.98
C GLY A 27 -12.11 0.63 -2.40
N ASN A 28 -10.80 0.37 -2.27
CA ASN A 28 -9.84 1.38 -1.84
C ASN A 28 -9.75 2.55 -2.82
N PHE A 29 -9.76 2.28 -4.15
CA PHE A 29 -9.75 3.33 -5.16
C PHE A 29 -10.99 4.23 -5.05
N VAL A 30 -12.17 3.64 -4.93
CA VAL A 30 -13.44 4.39 -4.75
C VAL A 30 -13.40 5.21 -3.46
N GLY A 31 -12.97 4.61 -2.33
CA GLY A 31 -12.83 5.31 -1.06
C GLY A 31 -11.84 6.49 -1.14
N CYS A 32 -10.70 6.30 -1.78
CA CYS A 32 -9.72 7.36 -2.02
C CYS A 32 -10.28 8.47 -2.89
N ALA A 33 -11.04 8.13 -3.94
CA ALA A 33 -11.68 9.12 -4.81
C ALA A 33 -12.70 9.98 -4.05
N ILE A 34 -13.55 9.36 -3.24
CA ILE A 34 -14.53 10.07 -2.40
C ILE A 34 -13.81 11.02 -1.41
N LEU A 35 -12.79 10.53 -0.70
CA LEU A 35 -12.03 11.35 0.25
C LEU A 35 -11.30 12.50 -0.45
N ALA A 36 -10.72 12.28 -1.63
CA ALA A 36 -10.07 13.31 -2.42
C ALA A 36 -11.05 14.41 -2.83
N LEU A 37 -12.25 14.05 -3.30
CA LEU A 37 -13.30 15.00 -3.66
C LEU A 37 -13.77 15.80 -2.44
N LEU A 38 -14.01 15.15 -1.30
CA LEU A 38 -14.37 15.82 -0.07
C LEU A 38 -13.29 16.81 0.39
N PHE A 39 -12.01 16.43 0.27
CA PHE A 39 -10.87 17.28 0.59
C PHE A 39 -10.83 18.53 -0.30
N VAL A 40 -11.03 18.36 -1.60
CA VAL A 40 -11.09 19.48 -2.57
C VAL A 40 -12.28 20.40 -2.27
N TRP A 41 -13.46 19.85 -2.03
CA TRP A 41 -14.67 20.62 -1.71
C TRP A 41 -14.60 21.32 -0.34
N ALA A 42 -13.79 20.81 0.58
CA ALA A 42 -13.50 21.49 1.84
C ALA A 42 -12.61 22.73 1.69
N GLY A 43 -12.29 23.14 0.48
CA GLY A 43 -11.52 24.36 0.21
C GLY A 43 -10.00 24.16 0.26
N ALA A 44 -9.51 22.96 0.06
CA ALA A 44 -8.07 22.63 0.11
C ALA A 44 -7.27 23.07 -1.13
N SER A 45 -7.81 23.93 -1.99
CA SER A 45 -7.12 24.46 -3.18
C SER A 45 -5.79 25.16 -2.88
N GLY A 46 -5.63 25.75 -1.67
CA GLY A 46 -4.37 26.34 -1.20
C GLY A 46 -3.22 25.33 -1.03
N THR A 47 -3.48 24.03 -1.14
CA THR A 47 -2.45 22.98 -1.04
C THR A 47 -1.94 22.49 -2.41
N ALA A 48 -2.40 23.10 -3.52
CA ALA A 48 -2.07 22.66 -4.88
C ALA A 48 -0.55 22.62 -5.13
N ASP A 49 0.20 23.64 -4.71
CA ASP A 49 1.66 23.68 -4.89
C ASP A 49 2.39 22.57 -4.13
N TYR A 50 1.92 22.26 -2.92
CA TYR A 50 2.45 21.12 -2.15
C TYR A 50 2.23 19.80 -2.89
N PHE A 51 1.02 19.58 -3.41
CA PHE A 51 0.73 18.36 -4.18
C PHE A 51 1.51 18.32 -5.49
N ALA A 52 1.73 19.44 -6.17
CA ALA A 52 2.53 19.51 -7.39
C ALA A 52 3.98 19.06 -7.14
N GLY A 53 4.63 19.61 -6.11
CA GLY A 53 5.98 19.19 -5.72
C GLY A 53 6.06 17.74 -5.28
N PHE A 54 5.10 17.31 -4.46
CA PHE A 54 5.05 15.95 -3.92
C PHE A 54 4.87 14.89 -5.01
N ILE A 55 3.92 15.10 -5.95
CA ILE A 55 3.68 14.16 -7.06
C ILE A 55 4.83 14.16 -8.05
N GLY A 56 5.43 15.32 -8.33
CA GLY A 56 6.61 15.43 -9.18
C GLY A 56 7.76 14.55 -8.66
N ASN A 57 8.06 14.65 -7.38
CA ASN A 57 9.08 13.83 -6.72
C ASN A 57 8.75 12.33 -6.77
N LYS A 58 7.49 11.95 -6.54
CA LYS A 58 7.06 10.56 -6.61
C LYS A 58 7.19 9.96 -8.01
N LEU A 59 6.76 10.68 -9.03
CA LEU A 59 6.81 10.20 -10.42
C LEU A 59 8.24 10.20 -11.00
N ALA A 60 9.16 10.95 -10.41
CA ALA A 60 10.57 10.95 -10.78
C ALA A 60 11.36 9.74 -10.24
N ILE A 61 10.80 8.96 -9.31
CA ILE A 61 11.48 7.77 -8.75
C ILE A 61 11.69 6.73 -9.86
N PRO A 62 12.94 6.24 -10.07
CA PRO A 62 13.23 5.18 -11.04
C PRO A 62 12.41 3.90 -10.74
N ALA A 63 11.91 3.23 -11.77
CA ALA A 63 11.00 2.08 -11.65
C ALA A 63 11.53 0.97 -10.72
N GLY A 64 12.83 0.65 -10.80
CA GLY A 64 13.43 -0.34 -9.90
C GLY A 64 13.43 0.08 -8.45
N GLN A 65 13.78 1.35 -8.16
CA GLN A 65 13.73 1.88 -6.79
C GLN A 65 12.28 1.92 -6.27
N MET A 66 11.33 2.34 -7.11
CA MET A 66 9.91 2.36 -6.79
C MET A 66 9.40 0.97 -6.42
N PHE A 67 9.78 -0.06 -7.19
CA PHE A 67 9.44 -1.45 -6.90
C PHE A 67 9.98 -1.91 -5.54
N PHE A 68 11.28 -1.72 -5.27
CA PHE A 68 11.86 -2.16 -3.99
C PHE A 68 11.34 -1.36 -2.79
N ARG A 69 11.09 -0.06 -2.93
CA ARG A 69 10.40 0.74 -1.90
C ARG A 69 9.00 0.19 -1.61
N ALA A 70 8.29 -0.26 -2.64
CA ALA A 70 6.98 -0.87 -2.48
C ALA A 70 7.05 -2.24 -1.81
N VAL A 71 8.03 -3.08 -2.15
CA VAL A 71 8.28 -4.37 -1.48
C VAL A 71 8.49 -4.16 0.01
N LEU A 72 9.39 -3.26 0.39
CA LEU A 72 9.68 -2.96 1.79
C LEU A 72 8.47 -2.34 2.51
N CYS A 73 7.74 -1.45 1.85
CA CYS A 73 6.53 -0.87 2.42
C CYS A 73 5.54 -1.95 2.88
N ASN A 74 5.17 -2.85 1.97
CA ASN A 74 4.16 -3.85 2.31
C ASN A 74 4.68 -4.95 3.22
N PHE A 75 5.99 -5.16 3.29
CA PHE A 75 6.60 -5.98 4.36
C PHE A 75 6.26 -5.39 5.74
N PHE A 76 6.51 -4.08 5.96
CA PHE A 76 6.19 -3.41 7.22
C PHE A 76 4.69 -3.40 7.52
N VAL A 77 3.85 -3.10 6.52
CA VAL A 77 2.39 -3.12 6.69
C VAL A 77 1.92 -4.52 7.12
N CYS A 78 2.39 -5.55 6.45
CA CYS A 78 2.03 -6.93 6.77
C CYS A 78 2.59 -7.39 8.13
N LEU A 79 3.77 -6.91 8.51
CA LEU A 79 4.35 -7.15 9.84
C LEU A 79 3.48 -6.51 10.94
N GLY A 80 3.03 -5.27 10.75
CA GLY A 80 2.10 -4.60 11.65
C GLY A 80 0.79 -5.37 11.81
N VAL A 81 0.22 -5.86 10.70
CA VAL A 81 -0.99 -6.70 10.72
C VAL A 81 -0.73 -8.02 11.46
N LEU A 82 0.41 -8.67 11.22
CA LEU A 82 0.79 -9.91 11.91
C LEU A 82 0.90 -9.69 13.43
N CYS A 83 1.54 -8.60 13.85
CA CYS A 83 1.65 -8.23 15.24
C CYS A 83 0.27 -7.97 15.87
N GLY A 84 -0.64 -7.29 15.15
CA GLY A 84 -2.01 -7.07 15.59
C GLY A 84 -2.80 -8.36 15.81
N ILE A 85 -2.52 -9.41 15.03
CA ILE A 85 -3.18 -10.71 15.14
C ILE A 85 -2.53 -11.58 16.24
N LYS A 86 -1.20 -11.58 16.35
CA LYS A 86 -0.45 -12.56 17.16
C LYS A 86 -0.13 -12.09 18.57
N LEU A 87 0.05 -10.80 18.79
CA LEU A 87 0.36 -10.28 20.13
C LEU A 87 -0.88 -10.34 21.03
N LYS A 88 -0.67 -10.57 22.33
CA LYS A 88 -1.75 -10.64 23.32
C LYS A 88 -2.00 -9.30 24.02
N SER A 89 -0.96 -8.50 24.21
CA SER A 89 -1.05 -7.19 24.85
C SER A 89 -1.53 -6.13 23.87
N GLU A 90 -2.61 -5.42 24.21
CA GLU A 90 -3.16 -4.33 23.36
C GLU A 90 -2.15 -3.18 23.19
N VAL A 91 -1.39 -2.87 24.25
CA VAL A 91 -0.32 -1.86 24.18
C VAL A 91 0.78 -2.29 23.19
N ALA A 92 1.21 -3.55 23.25
CA ALA A 92 2.21 -4.06 22.33
C ALA A 92 1.70 -4.08 20.88
N LYS A 93 0.44 -4.44 20.63
CA LYS A 93 -0.19 -4.33 19.30
C LYS A 93 -0.11 -2.90 18.78
N PHE A 94 -0.61 -1.94 19.58
CA PHE A 94 -0.63 -0.54 19.23
C PHE A 94 0.78 -0.01 18.89
N LEU A 95 1.75 -0.24 19.78
CA LEU A 95 3.13 0.20 19.57
C LEU A 95 3.73 -0.39 18.29
N MET A 96 3.57 -1.69 18.06
CA MET A 96 4.11 -2.34 16.87
C MET A 96 3.47 -1.83 15.58
N ILE A 97 2.15 -1.61 15.57
CA ILE A 97 1.46 -1.04 14.40
C ILE A 97 1.98 0.38 14.12
N VAL A 98 2.06 1.22 15.16
CA VAL A 98 2.57 2.59 15.02
C VAL A 98 4.02 2.58 14.51
N MET A 99 4.89 1.76 15.09
CA MET A 99 6.29 1.65 14.64
C MET A 99 6.41 1.18 13.18
N CYS A 100 5.64 0.17 12.79
CA CYS A 100 5.66 -0.33 11.41
C CYS A 100 5.18 0.74 10.42
N ILE A 101 4.06 1.43 10.74
CA ILE A 101 3.51 2.48 9.87
C ILE A 101 4.46 3.67 9.81
N SER A 102 4.92 4.18 10.95
CA SER A 102 5.87 5.30 10.99
C SER A 102 7.17 4.96 10.26
N GLY A 103 7.66 3.74 10.42
CA GLY A 103 8.88 3.27 9.77
C GLY A 103 8.79 3.36 8.25
N PHE A 104 7.74 2.85 7.61
CA PHE A 104 7.64 2.92 6.16
C PHE A 104 7.31 4.33 5.65
N VAL A 105 6.54 5.12 6.40
CA VAL A 105 6.18 6.51 6.02
C VAL A 105 7.43 7.40 6.04
N VAL A 106 8.19 7.39 7.14
CA VAL A 106 9.42 8.21 7.29
C VAL A 106 10.49 7.79 6.28
N SER A 107 10.58 6.50 5.97
CA SER A 107 11.52 5.99 4.96
C SER A 107 11.12 6.35 3.52
N GLY A 108 9.97 6.96 3.29
CA GLY A 108 9.49 7.31 1.95
C GLY A 108 9.20 6.08 1.08
N PHE A 109 8.75 4.99 1.70
CA PHE A 109 8.39 3.77 0.98
C PHE A 109 7.04 3.93 0.25
N GLU A 110 6.84 3.13 -0.81
CA GLU A 110 5.73 3.29 -1.74
C GLU A 110 4.57 2.35 -1.38
N HIS A 111 3.42 2.94 -1.03
CA HIS A 111 2.18 2.22 -0.70
C HIS A 111 1.11 2.45 -1.76
N CYS A 112 0.60 1.39 -2.40
CA CYS A 112 -0.34 1.53 -3.51
C CYS A 112 -1.63 2.26 -3.13
N VAL A 113 -2.23 1.97 -1.97
CA VAL A 113 -3.47 2.64 -1.54
C VAL A 113 -3.21 4.11 -1.18
N ALA A 114 -2.08 4.43 -0.51
CA ALA A 114 -1.71 5.83 -0.25
C ALA A 114 -1.50 6.59 -1.57
N ASN A 115 -0.85 5.96 -2.55
CA ASN A 115 -0.67 6.55 -3.87
C ASN A 115 -2.00 6.78 -4.61
N MET A 116 -3.00 5.90 -4.45
CA MET A 116 -4.36 6.16 -4.98
C MET A 116 -4.90 7.49 -4.49
N GLY A 117 -4.89 7.71 -3.17
CA GLY A 117 -5.38 8.97 -2.57
C GLY A 117 -4.59 10.18 -3.06
N ILE A 118 -3.26 10.10 -3.05
CA ILE A 118 -2.37 11.19 -3.49
C ILE A 118 -2.62 11.52 -4.97
N PHE A 119 -2.68 10.52 -5.84
CA PHE A 119 -2.83 10.71 -7.29
C PHE A 119 -4.20 11.26 -7.66
N VAL A 120 -5.27 10.79 -7.01
CA VAL A 120 -6.61 11.33 -7.24
C VAL A 120 -6.69 12.77 -6.76
N THR A 121 -6.18 13.07 -5.56
CA THR A 121 -6.15 14.46 -5.03
C THR A 121 -5.35 15.38 -5.94
N ALA A 122 -4.14 14.96 -6.34
CA ALA A 122 -3.32 15.75 -7.24
C ALA A 122 -3.97 15.92 -8.63
N GLY A 123 -4.64 14.91 -9.15
CA GLY A 123 -5.39 15.00 -10.40
C GLY A 123 -6.55 16.02 -10.35
N CYS A 124 -7.11 16.27 -9.15
CA CYS A 124 -8.14 17.30 -8.95
C CYS A 124 -7.55 18.71 -8.72
N LEU A 125 -6.35 18.83 -8.15
CA LEU A 125 -5.79 20.12 -7.74
C LEU A 125 -4.69 20.66 -8.66
N VAL A 126 -4.00 19.78 -9.39
CA VAL A 126 -2.81 20.13 -10.15
C VAL A 126 -3.02 19.89 -11.64
N SER A 127 -2.85 20.94 -12.45
CA SER A 127 -2.93 20.82 -13.90
C SER A 127 -1.65 20.20 -14.49
N GLY A 128 -1.80 19.46 -15.61
CA GLY A 128 -0.65 18.95 -16.37
C GLY A 128 0.04 17.71 -15.81
N VAL A 129 -0.52 17.07 -14.78
CA VAL A 129 0.02 15.81 -14.26
C VAL A 129 -0.24 14.67 -15.25
N SER A 130 0.80 13.91 -15.59
CA SER A 130 0.69 12.80 -16.53
C SER A 130 -0.06 11.61 -15.93
N ILE A 131 -1.29 11.36 -16.40
CA ILE A 131 -2.09 10.19 -16.03
C ILE A 131 -1.33 8.88 -16.34
N GLY A 132 -0.63 8.83 -17.48
CA GLY A 132 0.16 7.65 -17.86
C GLY A 132 1.28 7.35 -16.88
N ALA A 133 1.95 8.39 -16.35
CA ALA A 133 2.98 8.23 -15.33
C ALA A 133 2.40 7.75 -13.99
N MET A 134 1.23 8.27 -13.59
CA MET A 134 0.52 7.80 -12.40
C MET A 134 0.10 6.34 -12.51
N VAL A 135 -0.48 5.94 -13.65
CA VAL A 135 -0.88 4.53 -13.90
C VAL A 135 0.34 3.62 -13.88
N LYS A 136 1.45 4.00 -14.55
CA LYS A 136 2.71 3.24 -14.50
C LYS A 136 3.20 3.07 -13.07
N SER A 137 3.24 4.14 -12.28
CA SER A 137 3.61 4.09 -10.87
C SER A 137 2.72 3.14 -10.08
N MET A 138 1.40 3.24 -10.26
CA MET A 138 0.44 2.36 -9.59
C MET A 138 0.68 0.88 -9.88
N ILE A 139 0.95 0.52 -11.14
CA ILE A 139 1.24 -0.87 -11.52
C ILE A 139 2.51 -1.36 -10.80
N ILE A 140 3.61 -0.60 -10.88
CA ILE A 140 4.89 -0.98 -10.28
C ILE A 140 4.76 -1.13 -8.76
N VAL A 141 4.14 -0.14 -8.10
CA VAL A 141 3.97 -0.13 -6.64
C VAL A 141 3.05 -1.26 -6.18
N THR A 142 1.97 -1.54 -6.92
CA THR A 142 1.06 -2.65 -6.59
C THR A 142 1.77 -3.99 -6.67
N LEU A 143 2.54 -4.23 -7.73
CA LEU A 143 3.33 -5.46 -7.87
C LEU A 143 4.39 -5.60 -6.77
N GLY A 144 5.08 -4.50 -6.41
CA GLY A 144 6.03 -4.49 -5.30
C GLY A 144 5.36 -4.77 -3.96
N ASN A 145 4.22 -4.14 -3.68
CA ASN A 145 3.46 -4.40 -2.45
C ASN A 145 2.99 -5.87 -2.38
N MET A 146 2.51 -6.44 -3.49
CA MET A 146 2.14 -7.86 -3.54
C MET A 146 3.34 -8.76 -3.24
N ALA A 147 4.51 -8.49 -3.83
CA ALA A 147 5.73 -9.24 -3.59
C ALA A 147 6.17 -9.15 -2.11
N GLY A 148 6.15 -7.96 -1.50
CA GLY A 148 6.50 -7.75 -0.09
C GLY A 148 5.62 -8.56 0.86
N GLY A 149 4.31 -8.53 0.66
CA GLY A 149 3.37 -9.25 1.51
C GLY A 149 3.28 -10.75 1.26
N ALA A 150 3.35 -11.18 0.01
CA ALA A 150 3.20 -12.59 -0.35
C ALA A 150 4.52 -13.37 -0.26
N LEU A 151 5.61 -12.83 -0.82
CA LEU A 151 6.87 -13.56 -0.92
C LEU A 151 7.77 -13.36 0.31
N LEU A 152 7.92 -12.10 0.80
CA LEU A 152 8.84 -11.85 1.92
C LEU A 152 8.25 -12.21 3.28
N LEU A 153 6.92 -12.20 3.45
CA LEU A 153 6.32 -12.49 4.75
C LEU A 153 5.45 -13.74 4.73
N ALA A 154 4.45 -13.84 3.84
CA ALA A 154 3.50 -14.96 3.90
C ALA A 154 4.16 -16.31 3.62
N TRP A 155 5.05 -16.38 2.63
CA TRP A 155 5.72 -17.63 2.25
C TRP A 155 6.68 -18.16 3.33
N PRO A 156 7.61 -17.36 3.93
CA PRO A 156 8.44 -17.84 5.04
C PRO A 156 7.62 -18.26 6.25
N LEU A 157 6.59 -17.47 6.62
CA LEU A 157 5.71 -17.82 7.73
C LEU A 157 5.00 -19.16 7.52
N ARG A 158 4.57 -19.43 6.27
CA ARG A 158 3.96 -20.73 5.94
C ARG A 158 4.95 -21.88 6.09
N LYS A 159 6.20 -21.71 5.64
CA LYS A 159 7.23 -22.74 5.84
C LYS A 159 7.47 -23.01 7.32
N MET A 160 7.70 -21.96 8.11
CA MET A 160 7.92 -22.10 9.57
C MET A 160 6.74 -22.72 10.31
N SER A 161 5.50 -22.62 9.79
CA SER A 161 4.33 -23.27 10.38
C SER A 161 4.20 -24.73 10.00
N ALA A 162 4.75 -25.15 8.85
CA ALA A 162 4.66 -26.52 8.37
C ALA A 162 5.65 -27.47 9.08
N ASP A 163 6.70 -26.90 9.65
CA ASP A 163 7.77 -27.65 10.34
C ASP A 163 7.44 -27.88 11.84
N LYS A 164 6.24 -27.49 12.28
CA LYS A 164 5.68 -27.74 13.62
C LYS A 164 4.55 -28.75 13.57
#